data_e4a309972e91c7e322d1976b177f5820
#
_entry.id   e4a309972e91c7e322d1976b177f5820
#
_cell.length_a   1.000
_cell.length_b   1.000
_cell.length_c   1.000
_cell.angle_alpha   90.00
_cell.angle_beta   90.00
_cell.angle_gamma   90.00
#
_symmetry.space_group_name_H-M   'P 1'
#
loop_
_entity.id
_entity.type
_entity.pdbx_description
1 polymer ?
#
loop_
_entity_poly.entity_id
_entity_poly.type
_entity_poly.pdbx_seq_one_letter_code
_entity_poly.pdbx_strand_id
1 'polypeptide(L)'
;HRDLHSFPTRRSSDLAEIYGPTVGDQVRLGDTDLFIEVERDLIAEGGGYGNEVKFGGGKVIRDGMGQSPLARDAESLDVVITNALILDAKLGVIKADIGIKGGRIVGIGHAGNPGIQDGLGSVFADPETGQRNPMTIGAATEAIAGEGAILTAGGYDCHIHFICAQQIDEALASGITTMTGGGTGPATGTNATTCTPGIWNIHRMLEASDEYPMNLG
;
A
#
# COMPACT_ATOMS: atom_id res chain seq x y z
N HIS A 1 36.09 -16.67 -17.39
CA HIS A 1 34.72 -17.16 -17.49
C HIS A 1 33.78 -15.96 -17.39
N ARG A 2 33.43 -15.40 -18.53
CA ARG A 2 32.25 -14.54 -18.59
C ARG A 2 31.06 -15.50 -18.53
N ASP A 3 30.34 -15.43 -17.43
CA ASP A 3 29.06 -16.09 -17.30
C ASP A 3 28.20 -15.70 -18.49
N LEU A 4 27.76 -16.68 -19.24
CA LEU A 4 26.77 -16.54 -20.30
C LEU A 4 25.40 -16.10 -19.74
N HIS A 5 25.32 -15.90 -18.43
CA HIS A 5 24.19 -15.35 -17.69
C HIS A 5 24.27 -13.84 -17.46
N SER A 6 25.18 -13.14 -18.11
CA SER A 6 25.25 -11.66 -18.07
C SER A 6 24.05 -10.96 -18.75
N PHE A 7 23.16 -11.71 -19.34
CA PHE A 7 21.87 -11.22 -19.82
C PHE A 7 20.99 -10.62 -18.72
N PRO A 8 20.95 -11.18 -17.51
CA PRO A 8 20.19 -10.59 -16.42
C PRO A 8 20.78 -9.28 -15.88
N THR A 9 22.10 -9.14 -15.83
CA THR A 9 22.75 -8.02 -15.14
C THR A 9 22.58 -6.67 -15.84
N ARG A 10 22.56 -6.64 -17.16
CA ARG A 10 22.20 -5.42 -17.89
C ARG A 10 20.72 -5.07 -17.75
N ARG A 11 19.91 -6.06 -17.43
CA ARG A 11 18.47 -5.96 -17.32
C ARG A 11 17.99 -5.80 -15.87
N SER A 12 18.85 -5.97 -14.88
CA SER A 12 18.44 -5.69 -13.51
C SER A 12 18.18 -4.21 -13.31
N SER A 13 18.98 -3.31 -13.88
CA SER A 13 18.67 -1.87 -13.86
C SER A 13 17.41 -1.54 -14.65
N ASP A 14 17.27 -2.13 -15.85
CA ASP A 14 16.09 -1.92 -16.70
C ASP A 14 14.83 -2.51 -16.06
N LEU A 15 14.95 -3.65 -15.39
CA LEU A 15 13.85 -4.27 -14.63
C LEU A 15 13.48 -3.47 -13.40
N ALA A 16 14.47 -2.95 -12.66
CA ALA A 16 14.24 -2.11 -11.50
C ALA A 16 13.54 -0.79 -11.87
N GLU A 17 13.86 -0.21 -13.04
CA GLU A 17 13.14 0.96 -13.54
C GLU A 17 11.69 0.66 -13.94
N ILE A 18 11.41 -0.55 -14.39
CA ILE A 18 10.08 -0.93 -14.86
C ILE A 18 9.21 -1.49 -13.72
N TYR A 19 9.78 -2.37 -12.90
CA TYR A 19 9.06 -3.16 -11.90
C TYR A 19 9.51 -2.89 -10.45
N GLY A 20 10.36 -1.89 -10.25
CA GLY A 20 10.94 -1.59 -8.95
C GLY A 20 12.09 -2.52 -8.56
N PRO A 21 12.75 -2.23 -7.43
CA PRO A 21 13.90 -3.00 -6.94
C PRO A 21 13.51 -4.43 -6.57
N THR A 22 14.48 -5.34 -6.59
CA THR A 22 14.31 -6.74 -6.17
C THR A 22 15.36 -7.14 -5.14
N VAL A 23 15.36 -8.39 -4.72
CA VAL A 23 16.23 -8.90 -3.64
C VAL A 23 17.69 -8.53 -3.85
N GLY A 24 18.28 -7.93 -2.83
CA GLY A 24 19.67 -7.45 -2.82
C GLY A 24 19.88 -6.04 -3.37
N ASP A 25 18.86 -5.44 -3.99
CA ASP A 25 18.94 -4.05 -4.42
C ASP A 25 18.85 -3.11 -3.21
N GLN A 26 19.63 -2.04 -3.27
CA GLN A 26 19.65 -1.01 -2.23
C GLN A 26 18.92 0.24 -2.68
N VAL A 27 18.04 0.74 -1.84
CA VAL A 27 17.24 1.94 -2.08
C VAL A 27 17.52 2.96 -0.99
N ARG A 28 17.80 4.20 -1.41
CA ARG A 28 18.02 5.31 -0.49
C ARG A 28 16.69 5.78 0.10
N LEU A 29 16.66 6.02 1.41
CA LEU A 29 15.50 6.56 2.11
C LEU A 29 15.44 8.08 1.98
N GLY A 30 14.72 8.56 0.96
CA GLY A 30 14.55 9.99 0.71
C GLY A 30 15.88 10.74 0.64
N ASP A 31 15.98 11.86 1.33
CA ASP A 31 17.17 12.72 1.37
C ASP A 31 18.17 12.34 2.49
N THR A 32 17.96 11.20 3.14
CA THR A 32 18.85 10.73 4.20
C THR A 32 20.07 10.01 3.63
N ASP A 33 21.07 9.70 4.47
CA ASP A 33 22.20 8.84 4.14
C ASP A 33 21.92 7.35 4.42
N LEU A 34 20.66 7.00 4.70
CA LEU A 34 20.25 5.64 4.97
C LEU A 34 19.86 4.92 3.68
N PHE A 35 20.28 3.67 3.58
CA PHE A 35 19.89 2.76 2.53
C PHE A 35 19.18 1.56 3.14
N ILE A 36 18.13 1.11 2.50
CA ILE A 36 17.47 -0.16 2.79
C ILE A 36 17.82 -1.16 1.69
N GLU A 37 17.95 -2.42 2.04
CA GLU A 37 18.16 -3.51 1.09
C GLU A 37 16.91 -4.37 1.04
N VAL A 38 16.48 -4.73 -0.17
CA VAL A 38 15.31 -5.58 -0.36
C VAL A 38 15.64 -7.01 0.08
N GLU A 39 14.96 -7.49 1.11
CA GLU A 39 15.18 -8.81 1.68
C GLU A 39 14.42 -9.91 0.95
N ARG A 40 13.22 -9.60 0.46
CA ARG A 40 12.34 -10.55 -0.21
C ARG A 40 11.58 -9.89 -1.36
N ASP A 41 11.32 -10.65 -2.40
CA ASP A 41 10.44 -10.29 -3.51
C ASP A 41 9.32 -11.34 -3.60
N LEU A 42 8.16 -11.01 -3.04
CA LEU A 42 7.03 -11.93 -2.94
C LEU A 42 6.41 -12.24 -4.31
N ILE A 43 6.63 -11.38 -5.29
CA ILE A 43 6.18 -11.60 -6.66
C ILE A 43 7.07 -12.66 -7.31
N ALA A 44 8.39 -12.47 -7.20
CA ALA A 44 9.36 -13.43 -7.74
C ALA A 44 9.30 -14.80 -7.02
N GLU A 45 9.08 -14.81 -5.70
CA GLU A 45 8.89 -16.06 -4.93
C GLU A 45 7.64 -16.82 -5.39
N GLY A 46 6.57 -16.11 -5.76
CA GLY A 46 5.31 -16.70 -6.22
C GLY A 46 5.38 -17.23 -7.66
N GLY A 47 5.80 -16.41 -8.59
CA GLY A 47 5.70 -16.70 -10.03
C GLY A 47 7.02 -16.60 -10.82
N GLY A 48 8.10 -16.21 -10.17
CA GLY A 48 9.39 -15.94 -10.83
C GLY A 48 9.44 -14.57 -11.52
N TYR A 49 10.63 -14.14 -11.83
CA TYR A 49 10.88 -12.88 -12.55
C TYR A 49 10.25 -12.89 -13.93
N GLY A 50 9.67 -11.76 -14.32
CA GLY A 50 8.97 -11.58 -15.59
C GLY A 50 7.47 -11.84 -15.51
N ASN A 51 6.98 -12.18 -14.31
CA ASN A 51 5.55 -12.41 -14.05
C ASN A 51 4.86 -11.23 -13.35
N GLU A 52 5.62 -10.16 -13.15
CA GLU A 52 5.14 -8.92 -12.56
C GLU A 52 4.04 -8.29 -13.41
N VAL A 53 3.00 -7.79 -12.76
CA VAL A 53 1.94 -7.04 -13.42
C VAL A 53 2.21 -5.54 -13.35
N LYS A 54 1.83 -4.84 -14.40
CA LYS A 54 1.94 -3.39 -14.48
C LYS A 54 0.90 -2.83 -15.43
N PHE A 55 0.28 -1.72 -15.05
CA PHE A 55 -0.63 -0.99 -15.92
C PHE A 55 0.13 -0.06 -16.87
N GLY A 56 -0.40 0.12 -18.10
CA GLY A 56 0.10 1.07 -19.08
C GLY A 56 0.23 0.50 -20.50
N GLY A 57 0.55 1.35 -21.46
CA GLY A 57 0.72 0.97 -22.86
C GLY A 57 1.79 -0.10 -23.05
N GLY A 58 1.46 -1.23 -23.64
CA GLY A 58 2.36 -2.36 -23.80
C GLY A 58 2.65 -3.16 -22.52
N LYS A 59 1.95 -2.88 -21.42
CA LYS A 59 2.13 -3.53 -20.12
C LYS A 59 1.16 -4.69 -19.92
N VAL A 60 1.38 -5.45 -18.82
CA VAL A 60 0.74 -6.75 -18.60
C VAL A 60 -0.71 -6.66 -18.13
N ILE A 61 -1.10 -5.58 -17.40
CA ILE A 61 -2.51 -5.43 -16.97
C ILE A 61 -3.37 -5.06 -18.15
N ARG A 62 -3.86 -6.10 -18.82
CA ARG A 62 -4.78 -6.06 -19.95
C ARG A 62 -5.69 -7.26 -19.86
N ASP A 63 -6.87 -7.14 -20.48
CA ASP A 63 -7.84 -8.22 -20.56
C ASP A 63 -7.25 -9.50 -21.19
N GLY A 64 -7.37 -10.61 -20.48
CA GLY A 64 -6.79 -11.89 -20.87
C GLY A 64 -5.27 -12.03 -20.67
N MET A 65 -4.62 -11.00 -20.13
CA MET A 65 -3.21 -11.03 -19.72
C MET A 65 -3.15 -10.98 -18.19
N GLY A 66 -2.54 -10.00 -17.59
CA GLY A 66 -2.52 -9.82 -16.13
C GLY A 66 -3.87 -9.43 -15.51
N GLN A 67 -4.86 -9.15 -16.32
CA GLN A 67 -6.25 -8.96 -15.92
C GLN A 67 -7.09 -10.15 -16.35
N SER A 68 -7.83 -10.72 -15.42
CA SER A 68 -8.75 -11.84 -15.70
C SER A 68 -9.98 -11.35 -16.46
N PRO A 69 -10.30 -11.94 -17.61
CA PRO A 69 -11.55 -11.65 -18.33
C PRO A 69 -12.76 -12.36 -17.74
N LEU A 70 -12.56 -13.27 -16.79
CA LEU A 70 -13.61 -14.13 -16.23
C LEU A 70 -14.00 -13.73 -14.82
N ALA A 71 -13.12 -13.08 -14.08
CA ALA A 71 -13.37 -12.68 -12.71
C ALA A 71 -14.49 -11.65 -12.62
N ARG A 72 -15.45 -11.91 -11.77
CA ARG A 72 -16.52 -10.97 -11.43
C ARG A 72 -15.99 -9.95 -10.42
N ASP A 73 -16.69 -8.84 -10.28
CA ASP A 73 -16.33 -7.80 -9.32
C ASP A 73 -16.15 -8.33 -7.89
N ALA A 74 -17.04 -9.20 -7.42
CA ALA A 74 -16.94 -9.81 -6.11
C ALA A 74 -15.69 -10.71 -5.90
N GLU A 75 -15.09 -11.20 -6.99
CA GLU A 75 -13.96 -12.13 -7.01
C GLU A 75 -12.62 -11.42 -7.27
N SER A 76 -12.67 -10.16 -7.66
CA SER A 76 -11.50 -9.35 -7.99
C SER A 76 -11.25 -8.25 -6.94
N LEU A 77 -10.03 -7.73 -6.93
CA LEU A 77 -9.66 -6.58 -6.13
C LEU A 77 -10.38 -5.31 -6.63
N ASP A 78 -10.66 -4.37 -5.72
CA ASP A 78 -11.10 -3.03 -6.10
C ASP A 78 -9.91 -2.19 -6.55
N VAL A 79 -8.79 -2.30 -5.81
CA VAL A 79 -7.55 -1.60 -6.12
C VAL A 79 -6.38 -2.55 -5.96
N VAL A 80 -5.39 -2.44 -6.84
CA VAL A 80 -4.08 -3.07 -6.69
C VAL A 80 -2.99 -2.01 -6.74
N ILE A 81 -2.08 -2.04 -5.78
CA ILE A 81 -0.84 -1.27 -5.85
C ILE A 81 0.24 -2.24 -6.30
N THR A 82 0.79 -2.03 -7.49
CA THR A 82 1.71 -2.98 -8.13
C THR A 82 3.15 -2.73 -7.76
N ASN A 83 3.93 -3.81 -7.56
CA ASN A 83 5.39 -3.77 -7.41
C ASN A 83 5.87 -2.78 -6.33
N ALA A 84 5.17 -2.72 -5.21
CA ALA A 84 5.49 -1.80 -4.13
C ALA A 84 6.70 -2.26 -3.33
N LEU A 85 7.62 -1.34 -3.04
CA LEU A 85 8.65 -1.56 -2.02
C LEU A 85 8.03 -1.22 -0.66
N ILE A 86 7.87 -2.24 0.17
CA ILE A 86 7.19 -2.13 1.46
C ILE A 86 8.24 -2.18 2.58
N LEU A 87 8.20 -1.20 3.46
CA LEU A 87 8.98 -1.18 4.69
C LEU A 87 8.03 -1.40 5.87
N ASP A 88 8.10 -2.57 6.46
CA ASP A 88 7.19 -3.00 7.53
C ASP A 88 7.96 -3.64 8.70
N ALA A 89 7.51 -3.36 9.93
CA ALA A 89 8.18 -3.81 11.15
C ALA A 89 8.16 -5.33 11.35
N LYS A 90 7.26 -6.05 10.69
CA LYS A 90 7.14 -7.51 10.80
C LYS A 90 7.61 -8.23 9.55
N LEU A 91 7.38 -7.62 8.38
CA LEU A 91 7.70 -8.22 7.09
C LEU A 91 9.12 -7.93 6.65
N GLY A 92 9.76 -6.89 7.22
CA GLY A 92 11.03 -6.39 6.76
C GLY A 92 10.90 -5.47 5.54
N VAL A 93 11.92 -5.47 4.71
CA VAL A 93 11.97 -4.72 3.46
C VAL A 93 11.64 -5.67 2.31
N ILE A 94 10.43 -5.57 1.81
CA ILE A 94 9.91 -6.52 0.82
C ILE A 94 9.36 -5.81 -0.42
N LYS A 95 9.43 -6.49 -1.56
CA LYS A 95 8.66 -6.12 -2.75
C LYS A 95 7.42 -7.00 -2.85
N ALA A 96 6.26 -6.39 -3.08
CA ALA A 96 4.99 -7.10 -3.26
C ALA A 96 3.95 -6.22 -3.94
N ASP A 97 2.89 -6.86 -4.45
CA ASP A 97 1.64 -6.18 -4.76
C ASP A 97 0.77 -6.08 -3.49
N ILE A 98 -0.01 -5.02 -3.40
CA ILE A 98 -0.99 -4.82 -2.32
C ILE A 98 -2.39 -4.84 -2.93
N GLY A 99 -3.23 -5.75 -2.46
CA GLY A 99 -4.62 -5.88 -2.85
C GLY A 99 -5.56 -5.22 -1.86
N ILE A 100 -6.48 -4.41 -2.36
CA ILE A 100 -7.51 -3.71 -1.57
C ILE A 100 -8.88 -4.12 -2.06
N LYS A 101 -9.78 -4.44 -1.14
CA LYS A 101 -11.20 -4.75 -1.38
C LYS A 101 -12.05 -4.17 -0.26
N GLY A 102 -13.15 -3.51 -0.60
CA GLY A 102 -14.04 -2.90 0.38
C GLY A 102 -13.35 -1.89 1.32
N GLY A 103 -12.39 -1.13 0.80
CA GLY A 103 -11.61 -0.15 1.56
C GLY A 103 -10.59 -0.74 2.54
N ARG A 104 -10.29 -2.04 2.46
CA ARG A 104 -9.33 -2.74 3.34
C ARG A 104 -8.24 -3.44 2.55
N ILE A 105 -7.04 -3.49 3.08
CA ILE A 105 -5.97 -4.34 2.57
C ILE A 105 -6.37 -5.79 2.83
N VAL A 106 -6.59 -6.56 1.75
CA VAL A 106 -7.00 -7.97 1.80
C VAL A 106 -5.88 -8.91 1.39
N GLY A 107 -4.78 -8.39 0.90
CA GLY A 107 -3.63 -9.21 0.53
C GLY A 107 -2.37 -8.41 0.30
N ILE A 108 -1.24 -9.03 0.61
CA ILE A 108 0.11 -8.60 0.25
C ILE A 108 0.80 -9.82 -0.35
N GLY A 109 1.26 -9.71 -1.59
CA GLY A 109 1.85 -10.85 -2.31
C GLY A 109 1.94 -10.59 -3.80
N HIS A 110 1.45 -11.51 -4.61
CA HIS A 110 1.46 -11.42 -6.05
C HIS A 110 0.04 -11.34 -6.61
N ALA A 111 -0.30 -10.26 -7.26
CA ALA A 111 -1.61 -10.05 -7.90
C ALA A 111 -1.55 -10.36 -9.40
N GLY A 112 -2.70 -10.76 -9.99
CA GLY A 112 -2.74 -11.02 -11.42
C GLY A 112 -3.97 -11.77 -11.90
N ASN A 113 -3.79 -12.50 -13.00
CA ASN A 113 -4.81 -13.30 -13.65
C ASN A 113 -4.58 -14.80 -13.37
N PRO A 114 -5.41 -15.42 -12.54
CA PRO A 114 -5.24 -16.84 -12.19
C PRO A 114 -5.45 -17.79 -13.37
N GLY A 115 -5.95 -17.32 -14.52
CA GLY A 115 -6.10 -18.13 -15.72
C GLY A 115 -4.80 -18.37 -16.48
N ILE A 116 -3.77 -17.56 -16.24
CA ILE A 116 -2.50 -17.64 -16.99
C ILE A 116 -1.24 -17.46 -16.13
N GLN A 117 -1.37 -17.02 -14.89
CA GLN A 117 -0.23 -16.78 -14.00
C GLN A 117 -0.29 -17.72 -12.80
N ASP A 118 0.85 -18.32 -12.48
CA ASP A 118 1.02 -19.15 -11.29
C ASP A 118 1.52 -18.30 -10.10
N GLY A 119 1.39 -18.86 -8.90
CA GLY A 119 1.93 -18.28 -7.67
C GLY A 119 1.25 -17.01 -7.21
N LEU A 120 0.03 -16.75 -7.68
CA LEU A 120 -0.76 -15.61 -7.23
C LEU A 120 -1.29 -15.80 -5.81
N GLY A 121 -1.53 -14.69 -5.17
CA GLY A 121 -2.24 -14.60 -3.91
C GLY A 121 -1.45 -13.90 -2.82
N SER A 122 -2.15 -13.65 -1.74
CA SER A 122 -1.58 -13.11 -0.50
C SER A 122 -0.70 -14.14 0.19
N VAL A 123 0.44 -13.72 0.73
CA VAL A 123 1.25 -14.57 1.63
C VAL A 123 0.63 -14.71 3.01
N PHE A 124 -0.34 -13.87 3.34
CA PHE A 124 -1.07 -13.89 4.60
C PHE A 124 -2.46 -14.46 4.41
N ALA A 125 -2.88 -15.25 5.37
CA ALA A 125 -4.26 -15.68 5.49
C ALA A 125 -5.08 -14.61 6.20
N ASP A 126 -6.32 -14.47 5.79
CA ASP A 126 -7.31 -13.69 6.51
C ASP A 126 -7.49 -14.26 7.93
N PRO A 127 -7.41 -13.43 8.98
CA PRO A 127 -7.43 -13.92 10.36
C PRO A 127 -8.78 -14.52 10.79
N GLU A 128 -9.87 -14.16 10.12
CA GLU A 128 -11.21 -14.64 10.44
C GLU A 128 -11.54 -15.94 9.70
N THR A 129 -11.16 -16.03 8.43
CA THR A 129 -11.51 -17.17 7.57
C THR A 129 -10.39 -18.19 7.42
N GLY A 130 -9.16 -17.81 7.72
CA GLY A 130 -7.97 -18.64 7.49
C GLY A 130 -7.61 -18.79 5.99
N GLN A 131 -8.32 -18.14 5.10
CA GLN A 131 -8.09 -18.22 3.66
C GLN A 131 -7.15 -17.12 3.17
N ARG A 132 -6.36 -17.42 2.17
CA ARG A 132 -5.52 -16.42 1.48
C ARG A 132 -6.33 -15.81 0.35
N ASN A 133 -6.29 -14.47 0.25
CA ASN A 133 -6.89 -13.79 -0.88
C ASN A 133 -6.13 -14.15 -2.17
N PRO A 134 -6.80 -14.56 -3.24
CA PRO A 134 -6.15 -14.91 -4.51
C PRO A 134 -5.56 -13.71 -5.26
N MET A 135 -5.84 -12.49 -4.82
CA MET A 135 -5.34 -11.23 -5.40
C MET A 135 -5.60 -11.10 -6.90
N THR A 136 -6.80 -11.50 -7.32
CA THR A 136 -7.18 -11.48 -8.73
C THR A 136 -7.43 -10.05 -9.21
N ILE A 137 -6.78 -9.69 -10.32
CA ILE A 137 -7.03 -8.43 -11.03
C ILE A 137 -8.17 -8.69 -12.03
N GLY A 138 -9.25 -7.94 -11.90
CA GLY A 138 -10.41 -7.97 -12.79
C GLY A 138 -10.57 -6.69 -13.58
N ALA A 139 -11.62 -6.64 -14.40
CA ALA A 139 -11.90 -5.49 -15.27
C ALA A 139 -12.22 -4.19 -14.49
N ALA A 140 -12.75 -4.32 -13.28
CA ALA A 140 -13.09 -3.19 -12.41
C ALA A 140 -11.95 -2.80 -11.46
N THR A 141 -10.83 -3.52 -11.45
CA THR A 141 -9.71 -3.25 -10.56
C THR A 141 -8.97 -1.99 -11.01
N GLU A 142 -8.87 -1.01 -10.12
CA GLU A 142 -7.98 0.14 -10.30
C GLU A 142 -6.53 -0.27 -10.04
N ALA A 143 -5.61 0.15 -10.90
CA ALA A 143 -4.18 -0.14 -10.73
C ALA A 143 -3.40 1.14 -10.39
N ILE A 144 -2.69 1.11 -9.27
CA ILE A 144 -1.80 2.16 -8.81
C ILE A 144 -0.37 1.65 -8.93
N ALA A 145 0.49 2.41 -9.60
CA ALA A 145 1.90 2.08 -9.72
C ALA A 145 2.61 2.28 -8.38
N GLY A 146 3.15 1.22 -7.81
CA GLY A 146 3.98 1.26 -6.61
C GLY A 146 5.48 1.31 -6.94
N GLU A 147 5.84 1.15 -8.19
CA GLU A 147 7.22 1.19 -8.67
C GLU A 147 7.84 2.57 -8.42
N GLY A 148 9.00 2.59 -7.78
CA GLY A 148 9.70 3.82 -7.43
C GLY A 148 9.19 4.51 -6.16
N ALA A 149 8.22 3.92 -5.46
CA ALA A 149 7.71 4.41 -4.19
C ALA A 149 8.03 3.43 -3.05
N ILE A 150 8.22 3.98 -1.85
CA ILE A 150 8.32 3.21 -0.62
C ILE A 150 7.00 3.34 0.13
N LEU A 151 6.38 2.23 0.42
CA LEU A 151 5.14 2.16 1.19
C LEU A 151 5.43 1.76 2.63
N THR A 152 4.86 2.51 3.55
CA THR A 152 4.89 2.22 4.99
C THR A 152 3.48 2.23 5.54
N ALA A 153 3.29 1.70 6.74
CA ALA A 153 2.08 2.00 7.50
C ALA A 153 1.97 3.51 7.71
N GLY A 154 0.75 4.04 7.66
CA GLY A 154 0.49 5.44 7.99
C GLY A 154 0.85 5.75 9.43
N GLY A 155 1.31 6.96 9.69
CA GLY A 155 1.66 7.40 11.04
C GLY A 155 0.41 7.48 11.93
N TYR A 156 0.61 7.14 13.21
CA TYR A 156 -0.40 7.31 14.25
C TYR A 156 0.09 8.32 15.27
N ASP A 157 -0.58 9.47 15.32
CA ASP A 157 -0.37 10.46 16.36
C ASP A 157 -1.33 10.18 17.52
N CYS A 158 -0.77 9.70 18.62
CA CYS A 158 -1.55 9.32 19.81
C CYS A 158 -1.69 10.45 20.84
N HIS A 159 -1.23 11.66 20.53
CA HIS A 159 -1.29 12.80 21.43
C HIS A 159 -1.45 14.11 20.64
N ILE A 160 -2.65 14.39 20.20
CA ILE A 160 -2.98 15.60 19.44
C ILE A 160 -3.96 16.50 20.20
N HIS A 161 -3.80 17.81 20.03
CA HIS A 161 -4.78 18.81 20.41
C HIS A 161 -5.47 19.31 19.14
N PHE A 162 -6.76 19.04 18.98
CA PHE A 162 -7.53 19.46 17.83
C PHE A 162 -7.84 20.96 17.89
N ILE A 163 -6.94 21.79 17.39
CA ILE A 163 -7.05 23.26 17.48
C ILE A 163 -7.70 23.84 16.23
N CYS A 164 -7.36 23.35 15.05
CA CYS A 164 -7.89 23.84 13.79
C CYS A 164 -7.97 22.74 12.73
N ALA A 165 -8.88 22.91 11.77
CA ALA A 165 -9.14 21.94 10.71
C ALA A 165 -7.91 21.68 9.81
N GLN A 166 -7.09 22.72 9.59
CA GLN A 166 -5.89 22.62 8.76
C GLN A 166 -4.86 21.60 9.26
N GLN A 167 -4.91 21.23 10.55
CA GLN A 167 -4.05 20.15 11.09
C GLN A 167 -4.24 18.84 10.36
N ILE A 168 -5.45 18.56 9.89
CA ILE A 168 -5.77 17.29 9.22
C ILE A 168 -5.04 17.21 7.87
N ASP A 169 -5.12 18.26 7.08
CA ASP A 169 -4.47 18.33 5.77
C ASP A 169 -2.94 18.24 5.91
N GLU A 170 -2.38 18.98 6.85
CA GLU A 170 -0.93 18.95 7.13
C GLU A 170 -0.47 17.58 7.63
N ALA A 171 -1.25 16.94 8.49
CA ALA A 171 -0.97 15.60 8.99
C ALA A 171 -0.99 14.56 7.86
N LEU A 172 -2.02 14.59 7.01
CA LEU A 172 -2.11 13.70 5.85
C LEU A 172 -0.94 13.92 4.89
N ALA A 173 -0.59 15.17 4.60
CA ALA A 173 0.56 15.51 3.76
C ALA A 173 1.90 15.01 4.36
N SER A 174 1.94 14.85 5.69
CA SER A 174 3.11 14.32 6.42
C SER A 174 3.07 12.80 6.62
N GLY A 175 2.05 12.10 6.09
CA GLY A 175 1.92 10.65 6.19
C GLY A 175 1.24 10.15 7.47
N ILE A 176 0.64 11.04 8.26
CA ILE A 176 -0.21 10.65 9.40
C ILE A 176 -1.58 10.25 8.89
N THR A 177 -2.08 9.09 9.29
CA THR A 177 -3.38 8.57 8.86
C THR A 177 -4.36 8.36 10.01
N THR A 178 -3.87 8.46 11.23
CA THR A 178 -4.68 8.30 12.45
C THR A 178 -4.22 9.29 13.51
N MET A 179 -5.16 9.97 14.12
CA MET A 179 -4.92 10.90 15.23
C MET A 179 -5.87 10.59 16.38
N THR A 180 -5.32 10.52 17.57
CA THR A 180 -6.13 10.39 18.81
C THR A 180 -5.74 11.48 19.78
N GLY A 181 -6.73 12.16 20.31
CA GLY A 181 -6.45 13.25 21.22
C GLY A 181 -7.68 13.93 21.76
N GLY A 182 -7.55 15.19 22.07
CA GLY A 182 -8.61 15.97 22.71
C GLY A 182 -8.41 17.47 22.57
N GLY A 183 -9.10 18.20 23.41
CA GLY A 183 -9.17 19.65 23.36
C GLY A 183 -10.53 20.11 22.84
N THR A 184 -10.67 21.39 22.59
CA THR A 184 -11.94 21.96 22.09
C THR A 184 -12.06 21.92 20.57
N GLY A 185 -10.97 21.50 19.92
CA GLY A 185 -10.92 21.12 18.51
C GLY A 185 -11.43 22.09 17.47
N PRO A 186 -11.68 21.57 16.27
CA PRO A 186 -12.11 22.38 15.13
C PRO A 186 -13.43 23.11 15.35
N ALA A 187 -14.28 22.62 16.27
CA ALA A 187 -15.60 23.20 16.53
C ALA A 187 -15.58 24.49 17.36
N THR A 188 -14.58 24.69 18.20
CA THR A 188 -14.50 25.82 19.13
C THR A 188 -13.20 26.60 19.06
N GLY A 189 -12.29 26.21 18.20
CA GLY A 189 -11.03 26.91 17.93
C GLY A 189 -10.15 27.12 19.16
N THR A 190 -9.81 28.36 19.40
CA THR A 190 -8.80 28.77 20.39
C THR A 190 -9.13 28.58 21.86
N ASN A 191 -10.29 28.07 22.17
CA ASN A 191 -10.60 27.65 23.55
C ASN A 191 -9.91 26.36 23.95
N ALA A 192 -9.12 25.83 23.04
CA ALA A 192 -8.37 24.63 23.26
C ALA A 192 -7.36 24.83 24.36
N THR A 193 -7.52 24.07 25.38
CA THR A 193 -6.45 23.82 26.32
C THR A 193 -6.10 22.36 26.28
N THR A 194 -6.70 21.57 27.10
CA THR A 194 -6.25 20.18 27.26
C THR A 194 -7.40 19.19 27.36
N CYS A 195 -8.63 19.65 27.30
CA CYS A 195 -9.79 18.76 27.48
C CYS A 195 -11.00 19.21 26.67
N THR A 196 -11.79 18.23 26.29
CA THR A 196 -13.13 18.40 25.71
C THR A 196 -14.16 18.12 26.81
N PRO A 197 -14.77 19.14 27.45
CA PRO A 197 -15.61 18.93 28.60
C PRO A 197 -17.00 18.44 28.20
N GLY A 198 -17.36 17.25 28.67
CA GLY A 198 -18.71 16.71 28.61
C GLY A 198 -19.17 16.21 27.25
N ILE A 199 -20.28 15.50 27.26
CA ILE A 199 -20.86 14.77 26.13
C ILE A 199 -21.19 15.68 24.97
N TRP A 200 -21.69 16.87 25.22
CA TRP A 200 -22.06 17.81 24.14
C TRP A 200 -20.88 18.22 23.29
N ASN A 201 -19.75 18.57 23.91
CA ASN A 201 -18.53 18.94 23.18
C ASN A 201 -17.94 17.77 22.41
N ILE A 202 -17.99 16.55 22.99
CA ILE A 202 -17.53 15.34 22.30
C ILE A 202 -18.36 15.09 21.04
N HIS A 203 -19.70 15.22 21.12
CA HIS A 203 -20.56 15.09 19.96
C HIS A 203 -20.24 16.13 18.88
N ARG A 204 -20.00 17.40 19.27
CA ARG A 204 -19.60 18.45 18.29
C ARG A 204 -18.26 18.15 17.64
N MET A 205 -17.33 17.58 18.38
CA MET A 205 -16.04 17.14 17.84
C MET A 205 -16.21 16.04 16.80
N LEU A 206 -16.99 15.00 17.12
CA LEU A 206 -17.28 13.90 16.20
C LEU A 206 -17.97 14.41 14.93
N GLU A 207 -19.01 15.23 15.07
CA GLU A 207 -19.70 15.83 13.93
C GLU A 207 -18.75 16.68 13.05
N ALA A 208 -17.87 17.47 13.67
CA ALA A 208 -16.88 18.26 12.93
C ALA A 208 -15.84 17.41 12.21
N SER A 209 -15.69 16.14 12.58
CA SER A 209 -14.69 15.21 12.04
C SER A 209 -15.22 14.32 10.92
N ASP A 210 -16.54 14.27 10.72
CA ASP A 210 -17.18 13.33 9.77
C ASP A 210 -16.72 13.50 8.32
N GLU A 211 -16.32 14.70 7.93
CA GLU A 211 -15.90 15.00 6.56
C GLU A 211 -14.39 14.80 6.31
N TYR A 212 -13.62 14.52 7.35
CA TYR A 212 -12.18 14.38 7.19
C TYR A 212 -11.77 12.99 6.74
N PRO A 213 -10.91 12.87 5.71
CA PRO A 213 -10.43 11.58 5.21
C PRO A 213 -9.29 11.02 6.10
N MET A 214 -9.51 10.97 7.41
CA MET A 214 -8.55 10.52 8.42
C MET A 214 -9.27 9.75 9.52
N ASN A 215 -8.58 8.79 10.14
CA ASN A 215 -9.08 8.14 11.33
C ASN A 215 -8.88 9.06 12.54
N LEU A 216 -9.96 9.47 13.17
CA LEU A 216 -9.95 10.37 14.32
C LEU A 216 -10.59 9.69 15.54
N GLY A 217 -9.96 9.85 16.71
CA GLY A 217 -10.43 9.29 17.97
C GLY A 217 -10.11 10.15 19.20
#